data_75ff9f915208b751ea2100688669eea9
#
_entry.id   75ff9f915208b751ea2100688669eea9
#
_cell.length_a   1.000
_cell.length_b   1.000
_cell.length_c   1.000
_cell.angle_alpha   90.00
_cell.angle_beta   90.00
_cell.angle_gamma   90.00
#
_symmetry.space_group_name_H-M   'P 1'
#
loop_
_entity.id
_entity.type
_entity.pdbx_description
1 polymer ?
#
loop_
_entity_poly.entity_id
_entity_poly.type
_entity_poly.pdbx_seq_one_letter_code
_entity_poly.pdbx_strand_id
1 'polypeptide(L)'
;MSKGKFSSFVIILFVLALISSMSCKKEAAEPLPPADLVLLDGDIYTVDEDNPRARDMVITGNTITAVFNVEGEADKYIGENTRVIDLEGAFVTPGMIDGHVHYGRAGALINDANLMMVSDEEGLKKEIARVVELLDKDEWITEGLWGAYEQWAAGDAGETTTRKRKAWRPTRYMIDDLTPDNPVFFCRFDYKEYMANSAALKAAGMDDSIYNGMVIDGDGKPTGVIVRPSPAYDMMSQAVKPKSRERLLDESRAALKALREAGIVEVHDIERPDQTQRFIELQDNGELTCRVWLRPDLFRGKQLGEDGFTMGLHPKTKQKDSWLRYGALKGYIDGIMGTHGALFFEPYNDQPGNYGHWRRHTSDDERMQVRNMEKMYDLIKEGIEAGFVSNVHAIGTRGVAEMLDLYERLKNEGVDLTGFRVIHAQVIRPEDFSRFKVLNVIAEVNPYHISDDMRWMEERIGYDRCRGAYAFKSLLDNGALLSFGSDWPGTSAALYHMHPKYLIYAAVARKTLTGEPEGGWFPEQRISVEEAIRAYTINNAYAAFEDDIRGSLEVGKLADITIFDRNLIEIPEEEILQVEVTYTIVDGKIVFEK
;
A
#
# COMPACT_ATOMS: atom_id res chain seq x y z
N MET A 1 -91.11 -28.08 9.87
CA MET A 1 -91.64 -29.40 9.47
C MET A 1 -90.47 -30.16 8.86
N SER A 2 -90.12 -31.12 9.54
CA SER A 2 -89.99 -32.59 9.40
C SER A 2 -88.60 -33.00 8.98
N LYS A 3 -87.77 -33.44 9.89
CA LYS A 3 -87.43 -34.82 10.25
C LYS A 3 -86.75 -35.63 9.18
N GLY A 4 -85.54 -36.09 9.45
CA GLY A 4 -85.09 -37.44 9.22
C GLY A 4 -83.65 -37.72 9.59
N LYS A 5 -83.55 -38.46 10.69
CA LYS A 5 -82.30 -39.08 11.23
C LYS A 5 -81.86 -40.29 10.45
N PHE A 6 -80.68 -40.79 10.79
CA PHE A 6 -80.01 -42.10 10.54
C PHE A 6 -78.99 -42.09 9.40
N SER A 7 -77.81 -42.62 9.53
CA SER A 7 -77.28 -43.59 10.47
C SER A 7 -75.72 -43.54 10.37
N SER A 8 -75.10 -43.55 11.54
CA SER A 8 -73.72 -43.93 11.72
C SER A 8 -73.52 -45.42 11.46
N PHE A 9 -72.35 -45.79 11.11
CA PHE A 9 -71.65 -47.09 11.22
C PHE A 9 -71.04 -47.58 9.93
N VAL A 10 -69.80 -48.05 10.09
CA VAL A 10 -68.95 -48.80 9.13
C VAL A 10 -68.20 -47.99 8.09
N ILE A 11 -67.12 -47.32 8.52
CA ILE A 11 -65.80 -47.26 7.83
C ILE A 11 -64.74 -47.01 8.91
N ILE A 12 -64.49 -47.95 9.76
CA ILE A 12 -63.31 -48.05 10.63
C ILE A 12 -62.85 -49.49 10.47
N LEU A 13 -62.07 -49.79 9.41
CA LEU A 13 -61.31 -51.06 9.31
C LEU A 13 -60.47 -51.16 8.01
N PHE A 14 -60.10 -50.08 7.35
CA PHE A 14 -59.19 -50.14 6.22
C PHE A 14 -58.09 -49.09 6.19
N VAL A 15 -57.74 -48.50 7.36
CA VAL A 15 -56.62 -47.52 7.43
C VAL A 15 -55.45 -48.06 8.29
N LEU A 16 -55.43 -49.33 8.68
CA LEU A 16 -54.39 -49.92 9.53
C LEU A 16 -53.46 -50.93 8.84
N ALA A 17 -53.45 -50.97 7.48
CA ALA A 17 -52.61 -51.89 6.73
C ALA A 17 -51.68 -51.22 5.68
N LEU A 18 -51.45 -49.90 5.78
CA LEU A 18 -50.56 -49.19 4.87
C LEU A 18 -49.46 -48.36 5.57
N ILE A 19 -49.20 -48.65 6.87
CA ILE A 19 -48.10 -48.05 7.63
C ILE A 19 -47.07 -49.14 7.93
N SER A 20 -46.52 -49.80 6.92
CA SER A 20 -45.36 -50.64 7.14
C SER A 20 -44.69 -50.91 5.79
N SER A 21 -44.00 -49.91 5.29
CA SER A 21 -42.81 -49.98 4.44
C SER A 21 -42.44 -48.63 3.83
N MET A 22 -42.55 -47.54 4.57
CA MET A 22 -41.67 -46.41 4.30
C MET A 22 -40.36 -46.64 5.07
N SER A 23 -39.56 -47.56 4.52
CA SER A 23 -38.13 -47.57 4.78
C SER A 23 -37.61 -46.21 4.33
N CYS A 24 -37.30 -45.33 5.28
CA CYS A 24 -36.47 -44.20 4.99
C CYS A 24 -35.13 -44.76 4.45
N LYS A 25 -35.03 -44.94 3.17
CA LYS A 25 -33.75 -44.85 2.51
C LYS A 25 -33.28 -43.42 2.82
N LYS A 26 -32.35 -43.27 3.76
CA LYS A 26 -31.44 -42.12 3.74
C LYS A 26 -30.89 -42.15 2.32
N GLU A 27 -31.36 -41.25 1.45
CA GLU A 27 -30.61 -40.91 0.25
C GLU A 27 -29.21 -40.61 0.76
N ALA A 28 -28.26 -41.42 0.35
CA ALA A 28 -26.85 -41.09 0.60
C ALA A 28 -26.69 -39.72 -0.03
N ALA A 29 -26.33 -38.73 0.79
CA ALA A 29 -26.00 -37.41 0.29
C ALA A 29 -25.00 -37.61 -0.85
N GLU A 30 -25.27 -36.99 -2.01
CA GLU A 30 -24.31 -37.03 -3.10
C GLU A 30 -22.94 -36.61 -2.54
N PRO A 31 -21.87 -37.34 -2.91
CA PRO A 31 -20.55 -36.98 -2.44
C PRO A 31 -20.27 -35.54 -2.87
N LEU A 32 -19.85 -34.70 -1.92
CA LEU A 32 -19.46 -33.34 -2.23
C LEU A 32 -18.30 -33.37 -3.24
N PRO A 33 -18.26 -32.45 -4.22
CA PRO A 33 -17.15 -32.41 -5.14
C PRO A 33 -15.86 -32.17 -4.36
N PRO A 34 -14.76 -32.90 -4.69
CA PRO A 34 -13.49 -32.69 -4.02
C PRO A 34 -12.99 -31.25 -4.24
N ALA A 35 -12.35 -30.70 -3.21
CA ALA A 35 -11.75 -29.38 -3.25
C ALA A 35 -10.42 -29.37 -4.02
N ASP A 36 -9.99 -28.20 -4.47
CA ASP A 36 -8.65 -28.02 -5.03
C ASP A 36 -7.60 -27.86 -3.93
N LEU A 37 -7.95 -27.17 -2.83
CA LEU A 37 -7.08 -26.92 -1.70
C LEU A 37 -7.86 -27.03 -0.38
N VAL A 38 -7.28 -27.72 0.61
CA VAL A 38 -7.80 -27.79 1.98
C VAL A 38 -6.68 -27.38 2.94
N LEU A 39 -6.98 -26.40 3.80
CA LEU A 39 -6.14 -25.96 4.91
C LEU A 39 -6.68 -26.61 6.18
N LEU A 40 -5.84 -27.34 6.89
CA LEU A 40 -6.17 -28.05 8.13
C LEU A 40 -5.37 -27.51 9.30
N ASP A 41 -5.94 -27.62 10.50
CA ASP A 41 -5.26 -27.32 11.76
C ASP A 41 -4.61 -25.94 11.82
N GLY A 42 -5.34 -24.90 11.36
CA GLY A 42 -4.90 -23.52 11.43
C GLY A 42 -5.53 -22.74 12.58
N ASP A 43 -4.90 -21.66 13.00
CA ASP A 43 -5.52 -20.61 13.81
C ASP A 43 -6.04 -19.52 12.87
N ILE A 44 -7.26 -19.71 12.38
CA ILE A 44 -7.83 -18.87 11.32
C ILE A 44 -8.61 -17.70 11.93
N TYR A 45 -8.12 -16.48 11.73
CA TYR A 45 -8.83 -15.24 12.00
C TYR A 45 -9.54 -14.78 10.73
N THR A 46 -10.85 -14.98 10.68
CA THR A 46 -11.64 -14.80 9.44
C THR A 46 -11.97 -13.36 9.10
N VAL A 47 -11.94 -12.44 10.06
CA VAL A 47 -12.47 -11.07 9.95
C VAL A 47 -13.98 -11.03 9.70
N ASP A 48 -14.66 -12.16 9.78
CA ASP A 48 -16.12 -12.29 9.78
C ASP A 48 -16.63 -12.13 11.22
N GLU A 49 -17.60 -11.22 11.42
CA GLU A 49 -18.17 -10.93 12.75
C GLU A 49 -19.04 -12.07 13.27
N ASP A 50 -19.66 -12.83 12.37
CA ASP A 50 -20.53 -13.95 12.73
C ASP A 50 -19.73 -15.24 13.02
N ASN A 51 -18.54 -15.39 12.43
CA ASN A 51 -17.65 -16.54 12.64
C ASN A 51 -16.18 -16.09 12.71
N PRO A 52 -15.75 -15.38 13.76
CA PRO A 52 -14.45 -14.69 13.79
C PRO A 52 -13.22 -15.61 13.87
N ARG A 53 -13.43 -16.90 14.19
CA ARG A 53 -12.35 -17.91 14.28
C ARG A 53 -12.75 -19.18 13.58
N ALA A 54 -11.77 -19.85 12.99
CA ALA A 54 -11.94 -21.16 12.39
C ALA A 54 -10.67 -21.99 12.54
N ARG A 55 -10.76 -23.28 12.20
CA ARG A 55 -9.68 -24.26 12.24
C ARG A 55 -9.30 -24.75 10.84
N ASP A 56 -10.30 -25.11 10.05
CA ASP A 56 -10.10 -25.68 8.73
C ASP A 56 -10.82 -24.86 7.65
N MET A 57 -10.26 -24.83 6.46
CA MET A 57 -10.84 -24.13 5.31
C MET A 57 -10.74 -24.95 4.03
N VAL A 58 -11.79 -24.87 3.23
CA VAL A 58 -11.91 -25.58 1.96
C VAL A 58 -12.03 -24.58 0.81
N ILE A 59 -11.24 -24.76 -0.24
CA ILE A 59 -11.15 -23.88 -1.38
C ILE A 59 -11.39 -24.70 -2.65
N THR A 60 -12.33 -24.25 -3.50
CA THR A 60 -12.62 -24.84 -4.82
C THR A 60 -12.54 -23.74 -5.86
N GLY A 61 -11.71 -23.94 -6.87
CA GLY A 61 -11.38 -22.90 -7.84
C GLY A 61 -10.70 -21.71 -7.15
N ASN A 62 -11.32 -20.55 -7.21
CA ASN A 62 -10.84 -19.34 -6.56
C ASN A 62 -11.67 -18.94 -5.34
N THR A 63 -12.57 -19.79 -4.86
CA THR A 63 -13.59 -19.42 -3.88
C THR A 63 -13.46 -20.25 -2.60
N ILE A 64 -13.64 -19.63 -1.44
CA ILE A 64 -13.81 -20.31 -0.16
C ILE A 64 -15.16 -21.01 -0.16
N THR A 65 -15.17 -22.35 -0.12
CA THR A 65 -16.41 -23.15 -0.23
C THR A 65 -16.91 -23.65 1.10
N ALA A 66 -16.03 -23.77 2.11
CA ALA A 66 -16.42 -24.10 3.48
C ALA A 66 -15.36 -23.62 4.49
N VAL A 67 -15.82 -23.35 5.70
CA VAL A 67 -14.99 -22.95 6.85
C VAL A 67 -15.50 -23.72 8.06
N PHE A 68 -14.61 -24.36 8.82
CA PHE A 68 -14.96 -25.24 9.92
C PHE A 68 -14.22 -24.90 11.21
N ASN A 69 -14.91 -25.12 12.34
CA ASN A 69 -14.34 -24.96 13.68
C ASN A 69 -14.01 -26.28 14.36
N VAL A 70 -14.42 -27.40 13.75
CA VAL A 70 -14.30 -28.75 14.31
C VAL A 70 -13.40 -29.61 13.43
N GLU A 71 -12.45 -30.26 14.06
CA GLU A 71 -11.51 -31.19 13.42
C GLU A 71 -12.24 -32.30 12.64
N GLY A 72 -11.74 -32.61 11.43
CA GLY A 72 -12.24 -33.69 10.58
C GLY A 72 -13.49 -33.33 9.75
N GLU A 73 -14.10 -32.16 9.93
CA GLU A 73 -15.25 -31.76 9.10
C GLU A 73 -14.84 -31.42 7.65
N ALA A 74 -13.60 -31.02 7.41
CA ALA A 74 -13.06 -30.74 6.11
C ALA A 74 -12.68 -32.00 5.31
N ASP A 75 -12.44 -33.15 5.98
CA ASP A 75 -11.96 -34.40 5.36
C ASP A 75 -12.84 -34.89 4.20
N LYS A 76 -14.14 -34.66 4.29
CA LYS A 76 -15.11 -35.05 3.26
C LYS A 76 -14.94 -34.32 1.91
N TYR A 77 -14.12 -33.27 1.85
CA TYR A 77 -13.77 -32.54 0.65
C TYR A 77 -12.43 -32.95 0.03
N ILE A 78 -11.69 -33.84 0.71
CA ILE A 78 -10.38 -34.30 0.26
C ILE A 78 -10.57 -35.43 -0.76
N GLY A 79 -10.11 -35.20 -1.98
CA GLY A 79 -10.09 -36.17 -3.08
C GLY A 79 -8.66 -36.45 -3.55
N GLU A 80 -8.53 -37.28 -4.58
CA GLU A 80 -7.22 -37.72 -5.11
C GLU A 80 -6.32 -36.55 -5.56
N ASN A 81 -6.92 -35.48 -6.07
CA ASN A 81 -6.18 -34.30 -6.60
C ASN A 81 -6.20 -33.10 -5.65
N THR A 82 -6.79 -33.22 -4.47
CA THR A 82 -6.84 -32.14 -3.49
C THR A 82 -5.47 -31.91 -2.88
N ARG A 83 -4.95 -30.69 -2.96
CA ARG A 83 -3.80 -30.28 -2.17
C ARG A 83 -4.25 -30.06 -0.72
N VAL A 84 -3.62 -30.76 0.21
CA VAL A 84 -3.85 -30.59 1.65
C VAL A 84 -2.63 -29.93 2.26
N ILE A 85 -2.83 -28.89 3.03
CA ILE A 85 -1.80 -28.22 3.84
C ILE A 85 -2.20 -28.35 5.30
N ASP A 86 -1.39 -29.07 6.06
CA ASP A 86 -1.44 -29.08 7.52
C ASP A 86 -0.70 -27.85 8.02
N LEU A 87 -1.42 -26.96 8.68
CA LEU A 87 -0.91 -25.66 9.12
C LEU A 87 -0.21 -25.73 10.48
N GLU A 88 -0.37 -26.86 11.21
CA GLU A 88 0.29 -27.06 12.52
C GLU A 88 0.06 -25.87 13.49
N GLY A 89 -1.12 -25.24 13.44
CA GLY A 89 -1.48 -24.09 14.25
C GLY A 89 -1.01 -22.73 13.70
N ALA A 90 -0.48 -22.66 12.48
CA ALA A 90 -0.08 -21.40 11.86
C ALA A 90 -1.26 -20.42 11.77
N PHE A 91 -0.96 -19.12 11.87
CA PHE A 91 -1.96 -18.05 11.89
C PHE A 91 -2.40 -17.65 10.49
N VAL A 92 -3.69 -17.76 10.22
CA VAL A 92 -4.30 -17.46 8.93
C VAL A 92 -5.15 -16.21 9.02
N THR A 93 -4.99 -15.32 8.05
CA THR A 93 -5.80 -14.11 7.90
C THR A 93 -6.30 -13.97 6.47
N PRO A 94 -7.32 -13.12 6.21
CA PRO A 94 -7.54 -12.66 4.85
C PRO A 94 -6.26 -12.08 4.27
N GLY A 95 -6.10 -12.19 2.96
CA GLY A 95 -4.94 -11.65 2.27
C GLY A 95 -4.79 -10.15 2.53
N MET A 96 -3.57 -9.70 2.79
CA MET A 96 -3.29 -8.30 3.07
C MET A 96 -3.42 -7.46 1.80
N ILE A 97 -4.16 -6.35 1.90
CA ILE A 97 -4.40 -5.41 0.81
C ILE A 97 -3.68 -4.11 1.15
N ASP A 98 -2.63 -3.79 0.39
CA ASP A 98 -1.91 -2.53 0.62
C ASP A 98 -2.63 -1.37 -0.05
N GLY A 99 -3.26 -0.53 0.78
CA GLY A 99 -4.07 0.60 0.33
C GLY A 99 -3.30 1.71 -0.37
N HIS A 100 -1.95 1.70 -0.43
CA HIS A 100 -1.15 2.75 -1.03
C HIS A 100 0.28 2.34 -1.33
N VAL A 101 0.61 2.20 -2.60
CA VAL A 101 1.99 1.92 -3.05
C VAL A 101 2.38 2.76 -4.28
N HIS A 102 3.68 2.89 -4.50
CA HIS A 102 4.32 3.37 -5.72
C HIS A 102 5.09 2.22 -6.37
N TYR A 103 4.36 1.23 -6.85
CA TYR A 103 4.87 -0.07 -7.31
C TYR A 103 6.05 0.02 -8.29
N GLY A 104 5.90 0.83 -9.35
CA GLY A 104 6.94 0.94 -10.37
C GLY A 104 8.27 1.48 -9.83
N ARG A 105 8.21 2.37 -8.84
CA ARG A 105 9.40 2.89 -8.16
C ARG A 105 10.00 1.86 -7.22
N ALA A 106 9.17 1.10 -6.53
CA ALA A 106 9.62 0.05 -5.64
C ALA A 106 10.41 -1.02 -6.38
N GLY A 107 9.89 -1.51 -7.52
CA GLY A 107 10.60 -2.46 -8.37
C GLY A 107 11.91 -1.91 -8.92
N ALA A 108 11.91 -0.64 -9.33
CA ALA A 108 13.11 0.03 -9.79
C ALA A 108 14.20 0.07 -8.70
N LEU A 109 13.86 0.42 -7.45
CA LEU A 109 14.83 0.45 -6.35
C LEU A 109 15.34 -0.93 -5.92
N ILE A 110 14.60 -2.02 -6.18
CA ILE A 110 15.08 -3.38 -5.92
C ILE A 110 16.20 -3.77 -6.90
N ASN A 111 16.01 -3.46 -8.19
CA ASN A 111 16.92 -3.86 -9.26
C ASN A 111 17.94 -2.79 -9.65
N ASP A 112 17.81 -1.57 -9.14
CA ASP A 112 18.75 -0.45 -9.32
C ASP A 112 19.33 -0.04 -7.95
N ALA A 113 20.02 1.08 -7.85
CA ALA A 113 20.63 1.54 -6.61
C ALA A 113 19.55 2.03 -5.61
N ASN A 114 19.57 1.51 -4.40
CA ASN A 114 18.78 2.00 -3.28
C ASN A 114 19.69 2.64 -2.22
N LEU A 115 19.75 3.97 -2.23
CA LEU A 115 20.64 4.72 -1.35
C LEU A 115 19.89 5.37 -0.17
N MET A 116 18.62 4.98 0.09
CA MET A 116 17.82 5.57 1.18
C MET A 116 18.48 5.40 2.55
N MET A 117 19.14 4.26 2.76
CA MET A 117 19.83 3.92 4.02
C MET A 117 21.33 4.18 3.98
N VAL A 118 21.87 4.67 2.85
CA VAL A 118 23.30 4.89 2.67
C VAL A 118 23.71 6.26 3.18
N SER A 119 24.64 6.29 4.14
CA SER A 119 25.13 7.51 4.79
C SER A 119 26.62 7.77 4.65
N ASP A 120 27.36 6.89 3.94
CA ASP A 120 28.81 6.97 3.76
C ASP A 120 29.29 6.36 2.44
N GLU A 121 30.58 6.51 2.16
CA GLU A 121 31.20 6.03 0.94
C GLU A 121 31.25 4.51 0.84
N GLU A 122 31.41 3.80 1.96
CA GLU A 122 31.49 2.34 1.99
C GLU A 122 30.13 1.73 1.60
N GLY A 123 29.06 2.25 2.19
CA GLY A 123 27.69 1.85 1.84
C GLY A 123 27.36 2.15 0.38
N LEU A 124 27.77 3.32 -0.14
CA LEU A 124 27.61 3.67 -1.55
C LEU A 124 28.34 2.67 -2.46
N LYS A 125 29.61 2.41 -2.20
CA LYS A 125 30.40 1.46 -3.00
C LYS A 125 29.81 0.05 -3.00
N LYS A 126 29.37 -0.41 -1.85
CA LYS A 126 28.72 -1.72 -1.70
C LYS A 126 27.44 -1.82 -2.56
N GLU A 127 26.60 -0.80 -2.47
CA GLU A 127 25.33 -0.79 -3.22
C GLU A 127 25.56 -0.67 -4.73
N ILE A 128 26.46 0.21 -5.16
CA ILE A 128 26.79 0.36 -6.58
C ILE A 128 27.44 -0.92 -7.15
N ALA A 129 28.35 -1.57 -6.41
CA ALA A 129 28.93 -2.85 -6.84
C ALA A 129 27.85 -3.92 -7.06
N ARG A 130 26.86 -4.02 -6.14
CA ARG A 130 25.70 -4.92 -6.28
C ARG A 130 24.95 -4.66 -7.58
N VAL A 131 24.69 -3.39 -7.88
CA VAL A 131 23.89 -3.02 -9.07
C VAL A 131 24.67 -3.28 -10.36
N VAL A 132 25.96 -2.96 -10.39
CA VAL A 132 26.80 -3.21 -11.57
C VAL A 132 26.87 -4.71 -11.95
N GLU A 133 26.80 -5.61 -10.96
CA GLU A 133 26.73 -7.06 -11.21
C GLU A 133 25.43 -7.50 -11.90
N LEU A 134 24.37 -6.71 -11.82
CA LEU A 134 23.05 -7.00 -12.40
C LEU A 134 22.87 -6.40 -13.81
N LEU A 135 23.73 -5.44 -14.20
CA LEU A 135 23.52 -4.64 -15.39
C LEU A 135 24.51 -5.02 -16.51
N ASP A 136 24.02 -4.92 -17.75
CA ASP A 136 24.88 -4.97 -18.92
C ASP A 136 25.70 -3.67 -19.06
N LYS A 137 26.78 -3.72 -19.86
CA LYS A 137 27.53 -2.54 -20.20
C LYS A 137 26.66 -1.51 -20.91
N ASP A 138 26.98 -0.23 -20.70
CA ASP A 138 26.22 0.92 -21.21
C ASP A 138 24.78 1.10 -20.62
N GLU A 139 24.33 0.24 -19.72
CA GLU A 139 23.12 0.46 -18.97
C GLU A 139 23.31 1.50 -17.87
N TRP A 140 22.31 2.37 -17.75
CA TRP A 140 22.33 3.48 -16.79
C TRP A 140 21.83 3.06 -15.41
N ILE A 141 22.49 3.58 -14.36
CA ILE A 141 22.03 3.54 -12.96
C ILE A 141 21.36 4.87 -12.67
N THR A 142 20.04 4.86 -12.45
CA THR A 142 19.23 6.09 -12.39
C THR A 142 18.43 6.25 -11.11
N GLU A 143 18.24 5.19 -10.34
CA GLU A 143 17.59 5.25 -9.03
C GLU A 143 18.64 5.52 -7.94
N GLY A 144 18.19 6.00 -6.76
CA GLY A 144 19.13 6.27 -5.67
C GLY A 144 18.44 6.72 -4.40
N LEU A 145 17.93 7.95 -4.36
CA LEU A 145 17.27 8.55 -3.19
C LEU A 145 18.22 8.73 -1.99
N TRP A 146 19.50 9.11 -2.22
CA TRP A 146 20.40 9.34 -1.10
C TRP A 146 19.95 10.49 -0.21
N GLY A 147 20.40 10.51 1.03
CA GLY A 147 20.16 11.59 2.00
C GLY A 147 18.77 11.56 2.64
N ALA A 148 17.91 10.57 2.33
CA ALA A 148 16.63 10.41 2.99
C ALA A 148 16.81 10.21 4.51
N TYR A 149 17.69 9.31 4.86
CA TYR A 149 17.95 8.92 6.24
C TYR A 149 18.65 10.02 7.06
N GLU A 150 19.53 10.80 6.43
CA GLU A 150 20.33 11.83 7.13
C GLU A 150 19.51 13.00 7.68
N GLN A 151 18.42 13.36 7.01
CA GLN A 151 17.55 14.46 7.45
C GLN A 151 16.54 14.05 8.52
N TRP A 152 16.17 12.78 8.56
CA TRP A 152 15.12 12.25 9.44
C TRP A 152 15.65 11.33 10.52
N ALA A 153 16.83 10.75 10.32
CA ALA A 153 17.50 9.93 11.30
C ALA A 153 18.68 10.68 11.91
N ALA A 154 18.44 11.82 12.52
CA ALA A 154 19.45 12.54 13.30
C ALA A 154 19.71 11.86 14.66
N GLY A 155 19.94 10.56 14.67
CA GLY A 155 20.32 9.79 15.83
C GLY A 155 20.43 8.32 15.49
N ASP A 156 21.61 7.73 15.66
CA ASP A 156 21.71 6.30 15.90
C ASP A 156 20.79 5.96 17.08
N ALA A 157 20.15 4.81 17.02
CA ALA A 157 19.35 4.30 18.13
C ALA A 157 20.15 4.43 19.43
N GLY A 158 19.72 5.33 20.31
CA GLY A 158 20.32 5.53 21.64
C GLY A 158 21.07 6.83 21.88
N GLU A 159 21.31 7.68 20.88
CA GLU A 159 21.90 9.00 21.13
C GLU A 159 20.88 10.13 20.90
N THR A 160 20.36 10.67 21.99
CA THR A 160 19.73 12.01 22.06
C THR A 160 20.82 13.07 21.85
N THR A 161 21.43 13.14 20.67
CA THR A 161 22.42 14.15 20.38
C THR A 161 21.94 15.09 19.29
N THR A 162 21.74 16.33 19.67
CA THR A 162 21.61 17.53 18.85
C THR A 162 22.82 17.80 17.92
N ARG A 163 23.60 16.79 17.57
CA ARG A 163 24.67 16.91 16.58
C ARG A 163 24.06 16.82 15.19
N LYS A 164 23.86 17.99 14.55
CA LYS A 164 23.68 18.08 13.11
C LYS A 164 24.87 17.37 12.44
N ARG A 165 24.72 16.11 12.06
CA ARG A 165 25.69 15.45 11.16
C ARG A 165 25.77 16.31 9.91
N LYS A 166 26.99 16.60 9.45
CA LYS A 166 27.19 17.26 8.17
C LYS A 166 26.59 16.34 7.12
N ALA A 167 25.59 16.82 6.38
CA ALA A 167 24.92 16.03 5.34
C ALA A 167 25.98 15.41 4.42
N TRP A 168 26.01 14.09 4.34
CA TRP A 168 26.90 13.36 3.44
C TRP A 168 26.45 13.60 1.99
N ARG A 169 27.40 13.80 1.11
CA ARG A 169 27.14 14.06 -0.31
C ARG A 169 28.03 13.16 -1.16
N PRO A 170 27.46 12.27 -1.98
CA PRO A 170 28.22 11.42 -2.89
C PRO A 170 28.92 12.26 -3.95
N THR A 171 30.08 11.80 -4.43
CA THR A 171 30.80 12.39 -5.56
C THR A 171 31.18 11.31 -6.57
N ARG A 172 31.41 11.68 -7.83
CA ARG A 172 31.84 10.74 -8.89
C ARG A 172 33.11 9.98 -8.52
N TYR A 173 34.03 10.61 -7.81
CA TYR A 173 35.32 10.02 -7.43
C TYR A 173 35.16 8.76 -6.54
N MET A 174 34.03 8.63 -5.85
CA MET A 174 33.77 7.48 -4.97
C MET A 174 33.40 6.23 -5.76
N ILE A 175 32.92 6.36 -7.02
CA ILE A 175 32.36 5.23 -7.78
C ILE A 175 32.87 5.12 -9.21
N ASP A 176 33.67 6.05 -9.71
CA ASP A 176 34.16 6.03 -11.10
C ASP A 176 34.91 4.74 -11.45
N ASP A 177 35.69 4.20 -10.52
CA ASP A 177 36.42 2.93 -10.66
C ASP A 177 35.53 1.70 -10.66
N LEU A 178 34.35 1.78 -10.04
CA LEU A 178 33.36 0.71 -10.03
C LEU A 178 32.42 0.74 -11.25
N THR A 179 32.30 1.90 -11.89
CA THR A 179 31.32 2.15 -12.96
C THR A 179 31.95 2.68 -14.26
N PRO A 180 33.07 2.09 -14.74
CA PRO A 180 33.74 2.60 -15.94
C PRO A 180 32.89 2.48 -17.20
N ASP A 181 32.04 1.47 -17.26
CA ASP A 181 31.19 1.13 -18.41
C ASP A 181 29.69 1.44 -18.17
N ASN A 182 29.30 1.83 -16.96
CA ASN A 182 27.90 2.11 -16.61
C ASN A 182 27.72 3.58 -16.22
N PRO A 183 27.04 4.38 -17.04
CA PRO A 183 26.69 5.74 -16.67
C PRO A 183 25.76 5.78 -15.45
N VAL A 184 26.07 6.66 -14.48
CA VAL A 184 25.29 6.83 -13.24
C VAL A 184 24.73 8.23 -13.20
N PHE A 185 23.42 8.37 -12.97
CA PHE A 185 22.76 9.64 -12.72
C PHE A 185 21.59 9.45 -11.75
N PHE A 186 21.88 9.33 -10.47
CA PHE A 186 20.88 9.09 -9.43
C PHE A 186 20.54 10.36 -8.64
N CYS A 187 19.33 10.39 -8.08
CA CYS A 187 18.79 11.55 -7.39
C CYS A 187 18.96 11.49 -5.87
N ARG A 188 19.00 12.68 -5.25
CA ARG A 188 18.72 12.86 -3.85
C ARG A 188 17.21 12.65 -3.60
N PHE A 189 16.82 12.24 -2.38
CA PHE A 189 15.43 11.92 -2.02
C PHE A 189 14.44 13.07 -2.28
N ASP A 190 14.90 14.34 -2.21
CA ASP A 190 14.07 15.53 -2.42
C ASP A 190 14.11 16.06 -3.87
N TYR A 191 14.79 15.34 -4.77
CA TYR A 191 14.95 15.68 -6.20
C TYR A 191 15.60 17.04 -6.48
N LYS A 192 16.28 17.65 -5.51
CA LYS A 192 16.97 18.93 -5.68
C LYS A 192 18.40 18.79 -6.16
N GLU A 193 19.02 17.65 -5.92
CA GLU A 193 20.37 17.32 -6.34
C GLU A 193 20.43 15.95 -7.00
N TYR A 194 21.35 15.82 -7.95
CA TYR A 194 21.64 14.58 -8.65
C TYR A 194 23.15 14.37 -8.66
N MET A 195 23.61 13.11 -8.72
CA MET A 195 25.03 12.78 -8.86
C MET A 195 25.25 12.00 -10.15
N ALA A 196 26.15 12.50 -10.99
CA ALA A 196 26.62 11.88 -12.22
C ALA A 196 28.05 11.38 -12.04
N ASN A 197 28.34 10.13 -12.46
CA ASN A 197 29.71 9.65 -12.57
C ASN A 197 30.40 10.18 -13.84
N SER A 198 31.69 9.91 -14.00
CA SER A 198 32.45 10.37 -15.18
C SER A 198 31.95 9.76 -16.50
N ALA A 199 31.45 8.51 -16.49
CA ALA A 199 30.84 7.90 -17.68
C ALA A 199 29.56 8.62 -18.11
N ALA A 200 28.70 9.03 -17.17
CA ALA A 200 27.49 9.81 -17.45
C ALA A 200 27.83 11.21 -17.99
N LEU A 201 28.76 11.91 -17.35
CA LEU A 201 29.22 13.23 -17.83
C LEU A 201 29.72 13.14 -19.26
N LYS A 202 30.53 12.12 -19.58
CA LYS A 202 31.02 11.86 -20.93
C LYS A 202 29.87 11.57 -21.91
N ALA A 203 28.92 10.73 -21.51
CA ALA A 203 27.73 10.42 -22.34
C ALA A 203 26.90 11.66 -22.67
N ALA A 204 26.85 12.65 -21.74
CA ALA A 204 26.20 13.93 -21.94
C ALA A 204 27.04 14.97 -22.70
N GLY A 205 28.30 14.63 -23.11
CA GLY A 205 29.22 15.57 -23.75
C GLY A 205 29.70 16.68 -22.83
N MET A 206 29.69 16.44 -21.53
CA MET A 206 30.05 17.44 -20.51
C MET A 206 31.47 17.26 -20.01
N ASP A 207 31.99 16.03 -19.99
CA ASP A 207 33.33 15.65 -19.52
C ASP A 207 33.74 16.44 -18.24
N ASP A 208 34.93 17.08 -18.25
CA ASP A 208 35.42 17.94 -17.17
C ASP A 208 35.03 19.43 -17.34
N SER A 209 34.16 19.76 -18.30
CA SER A 209 33.68 21.13 -18.49
C SER A 209 32.75 21.56 -17.38
N ILE A 210 32.81 22.85 -17.04
CA ILE A 210 31.98 23.42 -15.95
C ILE A 210 30.72 24.05 -16.56
N TYR A 211 29.59 23.58 -16.09
CA TYR A 211 28.27 24.13 -16.46
C TYR A 211 27.55 24.71 -15.22
N ASN A 212 26.68 25.67 -15.45
CA ASN A 212 25.85 26.24 -14.39
C ASN A 212 24.99 25.15 -13.75
N GLY A 213 25.04 25.04 -12.44
CA GLY A 213 24.38 24.01 -11.63
C GLY A 213 25.27 22.87 -11.18
N MET A 214 26.50 22.78 -11.66
CA MET A 214 27.48 21.82 -11.14
C MET A 214 28.13 22.28 -9.84
N VAL A 215 28.36 21.36 -8.93
CA VAL A 215 29.15 21.58 -7.72
C VAL A 215 30.61 21.27 -8.04
N ILE A 216 31.49 22.22 -7.72
CA ILE A 216 32.91 22.20 -8.04
C ILE A 216 33.73 21.91 -6.76
N ASP A 217 34.78 21.12 -6.86
CA ASP A 217 35.71 20.83 -5.76
C ASP A 217 36.75 21.93 -5.55
N GLY A 218 37.66 21.72 -4.59
CA GLY A 218 38.71 22.68 -4.25
C GLY A 218 39.76 22.86 -5.36
N ASP A 219 39.86 21.93 -6.29
CA ASP A 219 40.79 21.96 -7.45
C ASP A 219 40.13 22.52 -8.72
N GLY A 220 38.86 22.98 -8.60
CA GLY A 220 38.09 23.56 -9.70
C GLY A 220 37.50 22.54 -10.66
N LYS A 221 37.37 21.27 -10.25
CA LYS A 221 36.77 20.20 -11.06
C LYS A 221 35.33 19.88 -10.65
N PRO A 222 34.47 19.45 -11.61
CA PRO A 222 33.13 19.00 -11.26
C PRO A 222 33.15 17.76 -10.35
N THR A 223 32.45 17.81 -9.23
CA THR A 223 32.31 16.68 -8.29
C THR A 223 31.37 15.59 -8.80
N GLY A 224 30.64 15.85 -9.90
CA GLY A 224 29.54 15.05 -10.37
C GLY A 224 28.17 15.46 -9.80
N VAL A 225 28.13 16.25 -8.74
CA VAL A 225 26.87 16.73 -8.18
C VAL A 225 26.30 17.88 -9.01
N ILE A 226 25.02 17.76 -9.36
CA ILE A 226 24.26 18.67 -10.22
C ILE A 226 22.99 19.11 -9.49
N VAL A 227 22.79 20.42 -9.38
CA VAL A 227 21.61 21.02 -8.74
C VAL A 227 20.44 21.14 -9.73
N ARG A 228 19.23 20.86 -9.30
CA ARG A 228 18.00 21.04 -10.09
C ARG A 228 17.15 22.18 -9.51
N PRO A 229 16.59 23.08 -10.35
CA PRO A 229 16.76 23.16 -11.81
C PRO A 229 18.07 23.82 -12.20
N SER A 230 18.68 23.38 -13.30
CA SER A 230 19.85 24.05 -13.88
C SER A 230 20.13 23.58 -15.32
N PRO A 231 20.90 24.36 -16.13
CA PRO A 231 21.32 23.92 -17.44
C PRO A 231 22.09 22.60 -17.45
N ALA A 232 22.92 22.35 -16.44
CA ALA A 232 23.64 21.07 -16.29
C ALA A 232 22.66 19.89 -16.08
N TYR A 233 21.61 20.08 -15.27
CA TYR A 233 20.58 19.08 -15.07
C TYR A 233 19.83 18.77 -16.37
N ASP A 234 19.45 19.82 -17.15
CA ASP A 234 18.71 19.62 -18.40
C ASP A 234 19.52 18.86 -19.42
N MET A 235 20.83 19.15 -19.54
CA MET A 235 21.76 18.41 -20.43
C MET A 235 21.89 16.95 -20.01
N MET A 236 22.11 16.69 -18.71
CA MET A 236 22.21 15.32 -18.18
C MET A 236 20.90 14.53 -18.38
N SER A 237 19.77 15.12 -18.08
CA SER A 237 18.45 14.47 -18.23
C SER A 237 18.17 14.06 -19.68
N GLN A 238 18.63 14.85 -20.66
CA GLN A 238 18.50 14.52 -22.09
C GLN A 238 19.45 13.39 -22.53
N ALA A 239 20.55 13.20 -21.84
CA ALA A 239 21.53 12.15 -22.15
C ALA A 239 21.15 10.78 -21.58
N VAL A 240 20.32 10.75 -20.52
CA VAL A 240 19.87 9.50 -19.90
C VAL A 240 19.09 8.66 -20.92
N LYS A 241 19.59 7.45 -21.17
CA LYS A 241 18.89 6.51 -22.03
C LYS A 241 17.73 5.85 -21.29
N PRO A 242 16.59 5.64 -21.95
CA PRO A 242 15.49 4.87 -21.35
C PRO A 242 15.94 3.43 -21.06
N LYS A 243 15.45 2.87 -19.95
CA LYS A 243 15.65 1.45 -19.62
C LYS A 243 15.04 0.58 -20.72
N SER A 244 15.65 -0.58 -20.98
CA SER A 244 15.10 -1.56 -21.90
C SER A 244 13.73 -2.08 -21.38
N ARG A 245 12.90 -2.57 -22.31
CA ARG A 245 11.60 -3.17 -21.94
C ARG A 245 11.79 -4.35 -20.96
N GLU A 246 12.77 -5.21 -21.23
CA GLU A 246 13.04 -6.38 -20.39
C GLU A 246 13.46 -5.96 -18.98
N ARG A 247 14.37 -5.00 -18.85
CA ARG A 247 14.74 -4.45 -17.53
C ARG A 247 13.54 -3.90 -16.77
N LEU A 248 12.64 -3.17 -17.43
CA LEU A 248 11.41 -2.65 -16.80
C LEU A 248 10.46 -3.77 -16.36
N LEU A 249 10.39 -4.90 -17.10
CA LEU A 249 9.63 -6.08 -16.70
C LEU A 249 10.28 -6.78 -15.51
N ASP A 250 11.61 -6.88 -15.48
CA ASP A 250 12.33 -7.48 -14.36
C ASP A 250 12.19 -6.66 -13.07
N GLU A 251 12.19 -5.33 -13.16
CA GLU A 251 11.84 -4.46 -12.05
C GLU A 251 10.41 -4.76 -11.54
N SER A 252 9.47 -4.95 -12.46
CA SER A 252 8.09 -5.29 -12.09
C SER A 252 7.98 -6.69 -11.47
N ARG A 253 8.70 -7.69 -12.00
CA ARG A 253 8.78 -9.05 -11.43
C ARG A 253 9.39 -9.04 -10.02
N ALA A 254 10.42 -8.21 -9.81
CA ALA A 254 11.06 -8.05 -8.50
C ALA A 254 10.07 -7.48 -7.46
N ALA A 255 9.27 -6.48 -7.84
CA ALA A 255 8.23 -5.95 -6.97
C ALA A 255 7.14 -6.99 -6.67
N LEU A 256 6.65 -7.74 -7.66
CA LEU A 256 5.69 -8.84 -7.44
C LEU A 256 6.25 -9.91 -6.50
N LYS A 257 7.54 -10.25 -6.65
CA LYS A 257 8.21 -11.19 -5.75
C LYS A 257 8.18 -10.68 -4.31
N ALA A 258 8.57 -9.42 -4.08
CA ALA A 258 8.58 -8.82 -2.76
C ALA A 258 7.17 -8.77 -2.13
N LEU A 259 6.13 -8.45 -2.91
CA LEU A 259 4.74 -8.41 -2.43
C LEU A 259 4.24 -9.79 -2.00
N ARG A 260 4.43 -10.84 -2.85
CA ARG A 260 3.96 -12.18 -2.47
C ARG A 260 4.73 -12.78 -1.29
N GLU A 261 6.03 -12.48 -1.15
CA GLU A 261 6.84 -12.87 0.01
C GLU A 261 6.41 -12.14 1.30
N ALA A 262 5.79 -10.97 1.17
CA ALA A 262 5.23 -10.19 2.27
C ALA A 262 3.76 -10.50 2.58
N GLY A 263 3.11 -11.42 1.85
CA GLY A 263 1.70 -11.74 2.08
C GLY A 263 0.71 -10.76 1.47
N ILE A 264 1.16 -9.89 0.56
CA ILE A 264 0.29 -8.89 -0.08
C ILE A 264 -0.40 -9.53 -1.30
N VAL A 265 -1.73 -9.53 -1.26
CA VAL A 265 -2.58 -10.10 -2.33
C VAL A 265 -3.13 -9.05 -3.29
N GLU A 266 -3.20 -7.79 -2.84
CA GLU A 266 -3.64 -6.66 -3.65
C GLU A 266 -2.89 -5.39 -3.27
N VAL A 267 -2.66 -4.53 -4.26
CA VAL A 267 -2.10 -3.19 -4.06
C VAL A 267 -2.97 -2.12 -4.71
N HIS A 268 -3.12 -0.98 -4.04
CA HIS A 268 -3.68 0.23 -4.62
C HIS A 268 -2.53 1.12 -5.10
N ASP A 269 -2.15 0.95 -6.37
CA ASP A 269 -0.96 1.58 -6.95
C ASP A 269 -1.22 2.99 -7.46
N ILE A 270 -0.32 3.91 -7.16
CA ILE A 270 -0.31 5.25 -7.77
C ILE A 270 0.16 5.11 -9.22
N GLU A 271 -0.81 5.13 -10.12
CA GLU A 271 -0.63 4.77 -11.53
C GLU A 271 0.38 5.66 -12.26
N ARG A 272 1.23 4.98 -13.03
CA ARG A 272 2.03 5.58 -14.08
C ARG A 272 1.67 4.87 -15.40
N PRO A 273 1.34 5.63 -16.47
CA PRO A 273 0.86 5.01 -17.72
C PRO A 273 1.82 3.96 -18.32
N ASP A 274 3.12 4.17 -18.20
CA ASP A 274 4.14 3.20 -18.62
C ASP A 274 4.12 1.93 -17.76
N GLN A 275 3.84 2.05 -16.47
CA GLN A 275 3.68 0.91 -15.56
C GLN A 275 2.40 0.12 -15.85
N THR A 276 1.31 0.80 -16.19
CA THR A 276 0.06 0.15 -16.57
C THR A 276 0.25 -0.82 -17.74
N GLN A 277 1.07 -0.47 -18.74
CA GLN A 277 1.39 -1.35 -19.85
C GLN A 277 2.16 -2.61 -19.41
N ARG A 278 3.04 -2.48 -18.43
CA ARG A 278 3.75 -3.64 -17.87
C ARG A 278 2.82 -4.57 -17.10
N PHE A 279 1.88 -4.03 -16.31
CA PHE A 279 0.87 -4.85 -15.64
C PHE A 279 0.00 -5.64 -16.64
N ILE A 280 -0.42 -5.00 -17.74
CA ILE A 280 -1.17 -5.67 -18.80
C ILE A 280 -0.36 -6.85 -19.38
N GLU A 281 0.92 -6.65 -19.65
CA GLU A 281 1.78 -7.69 -20.17
C GLU A 281 2.00 -8.83 -19.18
N LEU A 282 2.25 -8.51 -17.91
CA LEU A 282 2.40 -9.52 -16.85
C LEU A 282 1.11 -10.33 -16.67
N GLN A 283 -0.06 -9.70 -16.78
CA GLN A 283 -1.35 -10.40 -16.74
C GLN A 283 -1.55 -11.28 -17.96
N ASP A 284 -1.29 -10.76 -19.16
CA ASP A 284 -1.41 -11.53 -20.41
C ASP A 284 -0.48 -12.78 -20.41
N ASN A 285 0.68 -12.67 -19.75
CA ASN A 285 1.64 -13.77 -19.61
C ASN A 285 1.32 -14.73 -18.44
N GLY A 286 0.32 -14.42 -17.60
CA GLY A 286 0.04 -15.18 -16.38
C GLY A 286 1.06 -15.01 -15.26
N GLU A 287 1.85 -13.94 -15.29
CA GLU A 287 2.89 -13.63 -14.31
C GLU A 287 2.41 -12.70 -13.17
N LEU A 288 1.21 -12.12 -13.29
CA LEU A 288 0.67 -11.23 -12.25
C LEU A 288 0.25 -12.06 -11.03
N THR A 289 0.96 -11.90 -9.91
CA THR A 289 0.75 -12.65 -8.67
C THR A 289 0.11 -11.83 -7.55
N CYS A 290 -0.28 -10.59 -7.85
CA CYS A 290 -0.92 -9.66 -6.94
C CYS A 290 -1.98 -8.90 -7.73
N ARG A 291 -3.14 -8.63 -7.13
CA ARG A 291 -4.17 -7.81 -7.75
C ARG A 291 -3.74 -6.34 -7.72
N VAL A 292 -4.14 -5.58 -8.73
CA VAL A 292 -3.74 -4.16 -8.86
C VAL A 292 -4.96 -3.29 -9.09
N TRP A 293 -5.20 -2.38 -8.17
CA TRP A 293 -6.19 -1.32 -8.23
C TRP A 293 -5.48 -0.01 -8.54
N LEU A 294 -5.51 0.40 -9.82
CA LEU A 294 -4.77 1.56 -10.33
C LEU A 294 -5.41 2.86 -9.88
N ARG A 295 -4.59 3.80 -9.42
CA ARG A 295 -5.00 5.16 -9.07
C ARG A 295 -4.41 6.16 -10.06
N PRO A 296 -5.10 6.44 -11.18
CA PRO A 296 -4.69 7.48 -12.11
C PRO A 296 -4.65 8.85 -11.44
N ASP A 297 -3.79 9.73 -11.96
CA ASP A 297 -3.77 11.12 -11.51
C ASP A 297 -5.13 11.81 -11.72
N LEU A 298 -5.53 12.62 -10.76
CA LEU A 298 -6.81 13.35 -10.74
C LEU A 298 -7.04 14.16 -12.02
N PHE A 299 -5.99 14.70 -12.62
CA PHE A 299 -6.07 15.47 -13.88
C PHE A 299 -6.47 14.62 -15.09
N ARG A 300 -6.36 13.29 -14.97
CA ARG A 300 -6.73 12.37 -16.05
C ARG A 300 -8.20 11.96 -16.02
N GLY A 301 -8.93 12.28 -14.96
CA GLY A 301 -10.30 11.80 -14.76
C GLY A 301 -11.21 12.08 -15.96
N LYS A 302 -11.25 13.33 -16.42
CA LYS A 302 -12.02 13.70 -17.60
C LYS A 302 -11.61 12.92 -18.86
N GLN A 303 -10.32 12.85 -19.15
CA GLN A 303 -9.82 12.14 -20.33
C GLN A 303 -10.15 10.65 -20.29
N LEU A 304 -10.00 10.02 -19.13
CA LEU A 304 -10.37 8.61 -18.95
C LEU A 304 -11.87 8.40 -19.21
N GLY A 305 -12.74 9.28 -18.73
CA GLY A 305 -14.18 9.23 -19.01
C GLY A 305 -14.49 9.40 -20.50
N GLU A 306 -13.87 10.38 -21.16
CA GLU A 306 -14.00 10.59 -22.62
C GLU A 306 -13.51 9.37 -23.42
N ASP A 307 -12.47 8.68 -22.94
CA ASP A 307 -11.96 7.44 -23.51
C ASP A 307 -12.83 6.21 -23.17
N GLY A 308 -13.89 6.38 -22.38
CA GLY A 308 -14.84 5.34 -21.99
C GLY A 308 -14.35 4.42 -20.88
N PHE A 309 -13.46 4.92 -20.03
CA PHE A 309 -13.06 4.24 -18.79
C PHE A 309 -13.82 4.79 -17.59
N THR A 310 -14.05 3.91 -16.63
CA THR A 310 -14.54 4.22 -15.29
C THR A 310 -13.92 3.25 -14.30
N MET A 311 -14.20 3.45 -13.02
CA MET A 311 -13.72 2.58 -11.95
C MET A 311 -14.15 1.12 -12.14
N GLY A 312 -13.26 0.17 -11.83
CA GLY A 312 -13.49 -1.27 -11.98
C GLY A 312 -13.19 -1.85 -13.37
N LEU A 313 -12.87 -1.01 -14.36
CA LEU A 313 -12.59 -1.47 -15.72
C LEU A 313 -11.10 -1.72 -15.95
N HIS A 314 -10.81 -2.81 -16.62
CA HIS A 314 -9.45 -3.16 -17.07
C HIS A 314 -8.94 -2.14 -18.11
N PRO A 315 -7.68 -1.66 -17.99
CA PRO A 315 -7.14 -0.57 -18.82
C PRO A 315 -7.00 -0.89 -20.31
N LYS A 316 -7.04 -2.19 -20.69
CA LYS A 316 -6.95 -2.62 -22.09
C LYS A 316 -8.31 -3.03 -22.65
N THR A 317 -9.05 -3.87 -21.93
CA THR A 317 -10.28 -4.51 -22.44
C THR A 317 -11.53 -3.68 -22.21
N LYS A 318 -11.50 -2.72 -21.30
CA LYS A 318 -12.64 -1.92 -20.82
C LYS A 318 -13.79 -2.78 -20.27
N GLN A 319 -13.45 -3.97 -19.78
CA GLN A 319 -14.38 -4.85 -19.08
C GLN A 319 -14.06 -4.87 -17.59
N LYS A 320 -15.01 -5.26 -16.75
CA LYS A 320 -14.73 -5.50 -15.33
C LYS A 320 -13.66 -6.58 -15.17
N ASP A 321 -12.70 -6.32 -14.32
CA ASP A 321 -11.60 -7.24 -14.06
C ASP A 321 -11.26 -7.21 -12.57
N SER A 322 -10.98 -8.39 -11.98
CA SER A 322 -10.65 -8.51 -10.56
C SER A 322 -9.14 -8.50 -10.29
N TRP A 323 -8.30 -8.54 -11.33
CA TRP A 323 -6.86 -8.57 -11.21
C TRP A 323 -6.20 -7.23 -11.51
N LEU A 324 -6.58 -6.59 -12.63
CA LEU A 324 -6.01 -5.31 -13.05
C LEU A 324 -7.13 -4.36 -13.46
N ARG A 325 -7.35 -3.29 -12.71
CA ARG A 325 -8.47 -2.40 -12.95
C ARG A 325 -8.18 -0.96 -12.52
N TYR A 326 -8.81 -0.02 -13.18
CA TYR A 326 -8.83 1.35 -12.72
C TYR A 326 -9.61 1.47 -11.40
N GLY A 327 -9.02 2.17 -10.45
CA GLY A 327 -9.58 2.50 -9.15
C GLY A 327 -9.93 3.99 -9.05
N ALA A 328 -9.69 4.59 -7.88
CA ALA A 328 -9.93 6.00 -7.62
C ALA A 328 -8.87 6.90 -8.28
N LEU A 329 -9.22 8.17 -8.47
CA LEU A 329 -8.27 9.17 -8.92
C LEU A 329 -7.42 9.69 -7.77
N LYS A 330 -6.12 9.83 -7.98
CA LYS A 330 -5.15 10.36 -7.01
C LYS A 330 -4.95 11.86 -7.17
N GLY A 331 -5.22 12.60 -6.10
CA GLY A 331 -4.93 14.03 -6.01
C GLY A 331 -3.93 14.35 -4.90
N TYR A 332 -3.45 15.60 -4.88
CA TYR A 332 -2.51 16.10 -3.87
C TYR A 332 -2.88 17.54 -3.51
N ILE A 333 -3.02 17.85 -2.22
CA ILE A 333 -3.29 19.20 -1.75
C ILE A 333 -2.02 19.90 -1.27
N ASP A 334 -1.17 19.18 -0.53
CA ASP A 334 0.06 19.71 0.07
C ASP A 334 1.28 18.84 -0.21
N GLY A 335 2.40 19.18 0.42
CA GLY A 335 3.64 18.42 0.33
C GLY A 335 3.91 17.60 1.58
N ILE A 336 5.07 16.92 1.60
CA ILE A 336 5.51 16.09 2.73
C ILE A 336 6.02 16.95 3.89
N MET A 337 5.77 16.49 5.11
CA MET A 337 6.17 17.22 6.33
C MET A 337 7.70 17.26 6.51
N GLY A 338 8.39 16.17 6.17
CA GLY A 338 9.85 16.08 6.27
C GLY A 338 10.61 17.21 5.56
N THR A 339 10.06 17.77 4.48
CA THR A 339 10.64 18.89 3.72
C THR A 339 9.90 20.23 3.95
N HIS A 340 9.11 20.35 5.03
CA HIS A 340 8.28 21.52 5.37
C HIS A 340 7.23 21.86 4.28
N GLY A 341 6.73 20.85 3.56
CA GLY A 341 5.76 21.04 2.50
C GLY A 341 4.31 20.86 2.96
N ALA A 342 4.06 20.14 4.04
CA ALA A 342 2.73 19.91 4.58
C ALA A 342 2.10 21.23 5.07
N LEU A 343 0.80 21.43 4.78
CA LEU A 343 0.11 22.69 4.95
C LEU A 343 -0.54 22.79 6.34
N PHE A 344 -0.08 23.72 7.18
CA PHE A 344 -0.55 23.93 8.54
C PHE A 344 -1.24 25.28 8.72
N PHE A 345 -2.09 25.41 9.75
CA PHE A 345 -2.64 26.69 10.20
C PHE A 345 -1.60 27.53 10.95
N GLU A 346 -0.73 26.88 11.73
CA GLU A 346 0.40 27.53 12.40
C GLU A 346 1.71 27.22 11.67
N PRO A 347 2.73 28.08 11.81
CA PRO A 347 4.02 27.83 11.16
C PRO A 347 4.73 26.61 11.76
N TYR A 348 5.69 26.06 11.02
CA TYR A 348 6.63 25.09 11.56
C TYR A 348 7.45 25.68 12.69
N ASN A 349 7.69 24.91 13.78
CA ASN A 349 8.43 25.38 14.94
C ASN A 349 9.89 25.66 14.62
N ASP A 350 10.52 24.79 13.83
CA ASP A 350 11.91 24.92 13.38
C ASP A 350 12.09 25.88 12.18
N GLN A 351 11.00 26.34 11.56
CA GLN A 351 10.98 27.35 10.51
C GLN A 351 9.86 28.37 10.72
N PRO A 352 10.02 29.32 11.67
CA PRO A 352 9.02 30.35 11.93
C PRO A 352 8.69 31.16 10.66
N GLY A 353 7.41 31.24 10.31
CA GLY A 353 6.93 31.90 9.09
C GLY A 353 6.72 30.98 7.90
N ASN A 354 7.13 29.71 7.97
CA ASN A 354 6.77 28.69 7.00
C ASN A 354 5.53 27.91 7.47
N TYR A 355 4.45 27.93 6.71
CA TYR A 355 3.18 27.25 6.96
C TYR A 355 2.98 26.03 6.06
N GLY A 356 4.01 25.63 5.30
CA GLY A 356 3.88 24.70 4.19
C GLY A 356 3.38 25.40 2.93
N HIS A 357 3.01 24.60 1.95
CA HIS A 357 2.56 25.13 0.67
C HIS A 357 1.61 24.17 -0.05
N TRP A 358 0.75 24.72 -0.90
CA TRP A 358 -0.02 23.95 -1.85
C TRP A 358 0.91 23.17 -2.78
N ARG A 359 0.52 21.95 -3.12
CA ARG A 359 1.32 21.10 -4.01
C ARG A 359 1.55 21.83 -5.34
N ARG A 360 2.83 22.06 -5.64
CA ARG A 360 3.26 22.52 -6.95
C ARG A 360 3.59 21.29 -7.77
N HIS A 361 2.80 21.02 -8.80
CA HIS A 361 3.21 20.04 -9.79
C HIS A 361 4.43 20.57 -10.54
N THR A 362 5.36 19.67 -10.83
CA THR A 362 6.60 19.99 -11.56
C THR A 362 6.37 20.25 -13.06
N SER A 363 5.11 20.17 -13.51
CA SER A 363 4.71 20.46 -14.87
C SER A 363 4.52 21.95 -15.09
N ASP A 364 5.01 22.48 -16.21
CA ASP A 364 4.70 23.83 -16.67
C ASP A 364 3.24 23.98 -17.16
N ASP A 365 2.51 22.87 -17.29
CA ASP A 365 1.09 22.87 -17.62
C ASP A 365 0.28 23.43 -16.43
N GLU A 366 -0.30 24.61 -16.61
CA GLU A 366 -1.11 25.26 -15.58
C GLU A 366 -2.28 24.39 -15.09
N ARG A 367 -2.79 23.48 -15.92
CA ARG A 367 -3.83 22.52 -15.54
C ARG A 367 -3.36 21.54 -14.46
N MET A 368 -2.07 21.27 -14.42
CA MET A 368 -1.43 20.38 -13.45
C MET A 368 -1.06 21.08 -12.13
N GLN A 369 -1.42 22.35 -11.95
CA GLN A 369 -1.11 23.13 -10.75
C GLN A 369 -2.37 23.32 -9.92
N VAL A 370 -2.48 22.57 -8.81
CA VAL A 370 -3.50 22.85 -7.79
C VAL A 370 -3.02 24.07 -6.99
N ARG A 371 -3.59 25.24 -7.27
CA ARG A 371 -3.23 26.50 -6.61
C ARG A 371 -4.25 26.94 -5.56
N ASN A 372 -5.43 26.36 -5.59
CA ASN A 372 -6.52 26.64 -4.65
C ASN A 372 -7.58 25.51 -4.65
N MET A 373 -8.47 25.55 -3.69
CA MET A 373 -9.51 24.54 -3.51
C MET A 373 -10.56 24.51 -4.62
N GLU A 374 -10.82 25.62 -5.31
CA GLU A 374 -11.76 25.62 -6.45
C GLU A 374 -11.22 24.75 -7.61
N LYS A 375 -9.92 24.85 -7.90
CA LYS A 375 -9.34 23.96 -8.91
C LYS A 375 -9.40 22.49 -8.51
N MET A 376 -9.16 22.17 -7.24
CA MET A 376 -9.32 20.81 -6.71
C MET A 376 -10.77 20.34 -6.83
N TYR A 377 -11.72 21.20 -6.46
CA TYR A 377 -13.14 20.93 -6.59
C TYR A 377 -13.54 20.61 -8.02
N ASP A 378 -13.13 21.45 -9.00
CA ASP A 378 -13.44 21.24 -10.42
C ASP A 378 -12.90 19.87 -10.90
N LEU A 379 -11.66 19.54 -10.58
CA LEU A 379 -11.04 18.26 -10.97
C LEU A 379 -11.76 17.05 -10.35
N ILE A 380 -12.18 17.16 -9.09
CA ILE A 380 -12.95 16.10 -8.43
C ILE A 380 -14.32 15.95 -9.09
N LYS A 381 -15.00 17.04 -9.42
CA LYS A 381 -16.29 17.00 -10.15
C LYS A 381 -16.15 16.36 -11.53
N GLU A 382 -15.12 16.70 -12.30
CA GLU A 382 -14.82 16.06 -13.58
C GLU A 382 -14.58 14.55 -13.41
N GLY A 383 -13.90 14.13 -12.33
CA GLY A 383 -13.71 12.73 -11.98
C GLY A 383 -15.01 12.01 -11.64
N ILE A 384 -15.88 12.62 -10.83
CA ILE A 384 -17.20 12.09 -10.48
C ILE A 384 -18.07 11.89 -11.73
N GLU A 385 -18.09 12.87 -12.63
CA GLU A 385 -18.82 12.79 -13.91
C GLU A 385 -18.32 11.63 -14.80
N ALA A 386 -17.04 11.29 -14.68
CA ALA A 386 -16.42 10.15 -15.35
C ALA A 386 -16.62 8.81 -14.61
N GLY A 387 -17.31 8.80 -13.45
CA GLY A 387 -17.58 7.59 -12.65
C GLY A 387 -16.42 7.15 -11.77
N PHE A 388 -15.59 8.09 -11.33
CA PHE A 388 -14.49 7.85 -10.37
C PHE A 388 -14.77 8.55 -9.04
N VAL A 389 -14.27 7.96 -7.96
CA VAL A 389 -14.08 8.63 -6.68
C VAL A 389 -12.67 9.22 -6.59
N SER A 390 -12.44 10.11 -5.63
CA SER A 390 -11.14 10.78 -5.48
C SER A 390 -10.49 10.43 -4.15
N ASN A 391 -9.20 10.16 -4.20
CA ASN A 391 -8.35 9.91 -3.05
C ASN A 391 -7.25 10.98 -3.03
N VAL A 392 -7.29 11.88 -2.04
CA VAL A 392 -6.45 13.08 -2.04
C VAL A 392 -5.46 13.05 -0.89
N HIS A 393 -4.17 13.21 -1.21
CA HIS A 393 -3.09 13.39 -0.25
C HIS A 393 -3.29 14.68 0.54
N ALA A 394 -3.34 14.58 1.87
CA ALA A 394 -3.37 15.70 2.79
C ALA A 394 -2.66 15.31 4.11
N ILE A 395 -1.59 16.02 4.43
CA ILE A 395 -0.72 15.72 5.58
C ILE A 395 -0.90 16.73 6.71
N GLY A 396 -0.80 18.02 6.42
CA GLY A 396 -0.87 19.06 7.43
C GLY A 396 -2.29 19.35 7.90
N THR A 397 -2.44 19.91 9.10
CA THR A 397 -3.75 20.21 9.71
C THR A 397 -4.65 21.04 8.83
N ARG A 398 -4.10 22.02 8.11
CA ARG A 398 -4.87 22.84 7.17
C ARG A 398 -5.22 22.05 5.91
N GLY A 399 -4.28 21.24 5.38
CA GLY A 399 -4.54 20.39 4.22
C GLY A 399 -5.70 19.42 4.45
N VAL A 400 -5.69 18.74 5.60
CA VAL A 400 -6.77 17.82 6.00
C VAL A 400 -8.10 18.56 6.16
N ALA A 401 -8.11 19.68 6.89
CA ALA A 401 -9.35 20.45 7.13
C ALA A 401 -9.97 20.95 5.84
N GLU A 402 -9.20 21.53 4.94
CA GLU A 402 -9.68 22.05 3.67
C GLU A 402 -10.20 20.94 2.74
N MET A 403 -9.58 19.74 2.78
CA MET A 403 -10.14 18.60 2.05
C MET A 403 -11.49 18.15 2.62
N LEU A 404 -11.63 18.10 3.95
CA LEU A 404 -12.91 17.80 4.59
C LEU A 404 -13.97 18.86 4.29
N ASP A 405 -13.61 20.15 4.24
CA ASP A 405 -14.51 21.23 3.84
C ASP A 405 -15.00 21.05 2.38
N LEU A 406 -14.09 20.67 1.47
CA LEU A 406 -14.44 20.38 0.09
C LEU A 406 -15.38 19.18 -0.01
N TYR A 407 -15.11 18.10 0.70
CA TYR A 407 -15.98 16.91 0.72
C TYR A 407 -17.35 17.23 1.34
N GLU A 408 -17.40 18.08 2.37
CA GLU A 408 -18.67 18.55 2.93
C GLU A 408 -19.49 19.36 1.91
N ARG A 409 -18.83 20.21 1.12
CA ARG A 409 -19.48 20.93 0.00
C ARG A 409 -20.08 19.94 -1.01
N LEU A 410 -19.31 18.94 -1.46
CA LEU A 410 -19.79 17.90 -2.39
C LEU A 410 -20.98 17.12 -1.81
N LYS A 411 -20.91 16.74 -0.54
CA LYS A 411 -22.02 16.06 0.15
C LYS A 411 -23.29 16.91 0.18
N ASN A 412 -23.15 18.21 0.45
CA ASN A 412 -24.28 19.16 0.47
C ASN A 412 -24.89 19.35 -0.93
N GLU A 413 -24.12 19.08 -2.00
CA GLU A 413 -24.59 19.02 -3.39
C GLU A 413 -25.22 17.66 -3.76
N GLY A 414 -25.28 16.70 -2.82
CA GLY A 414 -25.89 15.39 -3.00
C GLY A 414 -24.95 14.32 -3.54
N VAL A 415 -23.63 14.54 -3.51
CA VAL A 415 -22.63 13.53 -3.90
C VAL A 415 -22.53 12.46 -2.79
N ASP A 416 -22.59 11.19 -3.16
CA ASP A 416 -22.23 10.08 -2.28
C ASP A 416 -20.70 10.01 -2.16
N LEU A 417 -20.19 10.12 -0.94
CA LEU A 417 -18.76 10.12 -0.66
C LEU A 417 -18.21 8.74 -0.30
N THR A 418 -18.98 7.66 -0.51
CA THR A 418 -18.47 6.29 -0.32
C THR A 418 -17.21 6.07 -1.18
N GLY A 419 -16.15 5.55 -0.57
CA GLY A 419 -14.87 5.30 -1.24
C GLY A 419 -13.95 6.53 -1.40
N PHE A 420 -14.42 7.75 -1.06
CA PHE A 420 -13.54 8.92 -1.02
C PHE A 420 -12.58 8.82 0.17
N ARG A 421 -11.32 9.22 -0.03
CA ARG A 421 -10.28 9.12 1.00
C ARG A 421 -9.52 10.42 1.18
N VAL A 422 -9.13 10.67 2.43
CA VAL A 422 -8.02 11.57 2.75
C VAL A 422 -6.80 10.67 2.97
N ILE A 423 -5.84 10.77 2.04
CA ILE A 423 -4.61 9.95 2.08
C ILE A 423 -3.61 10.60 3.03
N HIS A 424 -2.90 9.79 3.77
CA HIS A 424 -2.04 10.08 4.90
C HIS A 424 -2.83 10.51 6.13
N ALA A 425 -3.76 11.49 6.04
CA ALA A 425 -4.52 12.00 7.18
C ALA A 425 -3.60 12.13 8.42
N GLN A 426 -2.40 12.71 8.20
CA GLN A 426 -1.27 12.47 9.07
C GLN A 426 -1.31 13.29 10.34
N VAL A 427 -1.71 14.58 10.24
CA VAL A 427 -1.89 15.47 11.41
C VAL A 427 -3.28 16.08 11.35
N ILE A 428 -4.12 15.74 12.32
CA ILE A 428 -5.55 16.08 12.35
C ILE A 428 -5.84 16.94 13.59
N ARG A 429 -6.65 17.99 13.43
CA ARG A 429 -7.12 18.78 14.57
C ARG A 429 -8.22 18.02 15.34
N PRO A 430 -8.38 18.23 16.66
CA PRO A 430 -9.41 17.57 17.45
C PRO A 430 -10.82 17.71 16.88
N GLU A 431 -11.17 18.88 16.35
CA GLU A 431 -12.48 19.17 15.75
C GLU A 431 -12.74 18.45 14.42
N ASP A 432 -11.71 17.95 13.75
CA ASP A 432 -11.84 17.30 12.44
C ASP A 432 -12.02 15.77 12.53
N PHE A 433 -11.72 15.11 13.65
CA PHE A 433 -11.81 13.66 13.77
C PHE A 433 -13.22 13.12 13.46
N SER A 434 -14.26 13.72 14.05
CA SER A 434 -15.65 13.26 13.84
C SER A 434 -16.15 13.48 12.41
N ARG A 435 -15.53 14.40 11.67
CA ARG A 435 -15.94 14.75 10.30
C ARG A 435 -15.76 13.58 9.33
N PHE A 436 -14.76 12.72 9.53
CA PHE A 436 -14.55 11.53 8.69
C PHE A 436 -15.81 10.65 8.71
N LYS A 437 -16.35 10.35 9.90
CA LYS A 437 -17.59 9.57 10.04
C LYS A 437 -18.79 10.30 9.48
N VAL A 438 -18.96 11.57 9.83
CA VAL A 438 -20.11 12.38 9.40
C VAL A 438 -20.18 12.48 7.88
N LEU A 439 -19.03 12.62 7.22
CA LEU A 439 -18.93 12.72 5.78
C LEU A 439 -18.93 11.35 5.08
N ASN A 440 -18.70 10.26 5.77
CA ASN A 440 -18.43 8.92 5.23
C ASN A 440 -17.16 8.90 4.36
N VAL A 441 -16.11 9.58 4.83
CA VAL A 441 -14.79 9.65 4.17
C VAL A 441 -13.82 8.75 4.91
N ILE A 442 -13.01 8.02 4.17
CA ILE A 442 -12.03 7.07 4.69
C ILE A 442 -10.75 7.82 5.06
N ALA A 443 -10.21 7.52 6.24
CA ALA A 443 -8.86 7.92 6.62
C ALA A 443 -7.86 6.85 6.15
N GLU A 444 -7.20 7.08 5.01
CA GLU A 444 -6.12 6.22 4.55
C GLU A 444 -4.82 6.66 5.21
N VAL A 445 -4.24 5.80 6.02
CA VAL A 445 -3.10 6.12 6.89
C VAL A 445 -1.91 5.20 6.60
N ASN A 446 -0.72 5.70 6.93
CA ASN A 446 0.54 4.99 6.69
C ASN A 446 1.23 4.71 8.05
N PRO A 447 0.88 3.60 8.73
CA PRO A 447 1.32 3.36 10.11
C PRO A 447 2.83 3.32 10.27
N TYR A 448 3.55 2.72 9.32
CA TYR A 448 5.00 2.58 9.44
C TYR A 448 5.72 3.93 9.51
N HIS A 449 5.18 4.99 8.92
CA HIS A 449 5.78 6.32 8.97
C HIS A 449 5.96 6.82 10.42
N ILE A 450 5.16 6.35 11.40
CA ILE A 450 5.35 6.67 12.82
C ILE A 450 6.77 6.31 13.27
N SER A 451 7.22 5.08 12.92
CA SER A 451 8.50 4.55 13.35
C SER A 451 9.70 5.40 12.89
N ASP A 452 9.54 6.11 11.78
CA ASP A 452 10.55 7.00 11.24
C ASP A 452 10.34 8.45 11.71
N ASP A 453 9.11 8.97 11.66
CA ASP A 453 8.80 10.39 11.86
C ASP A 453 8.86 10.83 13.33
N MET A 454 8.56 9.96 14.28
CA MET A 454 8.58 10.30 15.71
C MET A 454 9.93 10.87 16.19
N ARG A 455 11.02 10.57 15.48
CA ARG A 455 12.39 11.01 15.83
C ARG A 455 12.60 12.51 15.65
N TRP A 456 11.83 13.15 14.77
CA TRP A 456 12.03 14.56 14.40
C TRP A 456 10.75 15.40 14.43
N MET A 457 9.58 14.78 14.52
CA MET A 457 8.30 15.43 14.31
C MET A 457 7.99 16.49 15.37
N GLU A 458 8.34 16.23 16.65
CA GLU A 458 8.13 17.20 17.73
C GLU A 458 8.97 18.47 17.56
N GLU A 459 10.20 18.37 17.04
CA GLU A 459 11.01 19.55 16.69
C GLU A 459 10.33 20.35 15.57
N ARG A 460 9.73 19.65 14.61
CA ARG A 460 9.13 20.22 13.40
C ARG A 460 7.83 20.95 13.65
N ILE A 461 6.92 20.36 14.43
CA ILE A 461 5.56 20.89 14.63
C ILE A 461 5.18 21.11 16.10
N GLY A 462 6.03 20.73 17.05
CA GLY A 462 5.79 20.84 18.48
C GLY A 462 4.92 19.72 19.06
N TYR A 463 5.09 19.47 20.36
CA TYR A 463 4.43 18.39 21.09
C TYR A 463 2.89 18.39 20.96
N ASP A 464 2.27 19.58 21.12
CA ASP A 464 0.81 19.69 21.13
C ASP A 464 0.17 19.29 19.79
N ARG A 465 0.79 19.66 18.67
CA ARG A 465 0.31 19.24 17.33
C ARG A 465 0.58 17.76 17.07
N CYS A 466 1.63 17.19 17.65
CA CYS A 466 1.91 15.76 17.54
C CYS A 466 0.84 14.88 18.17
N ARG A 467 0.01 15.40 19.09
CA ARG A 467 -1.15 14.66 19.64
C ARG A 467 -2.18 14.28 18.58
N GLY A 468 -2.28 15.08 17.52
CA GLY A 468 -3.13 14.80 16.37
C GLY A 468 -2.43 14.04 15.23
N ALA A 469 -1.15 13.65 15.45
CA ALA A 469 -0.37 12.96 14.44
C ALA A 469 -0.53 11.44 14.55
N TYR A 470 -0.82 10.80 13.41
CA TYR A 470 -1.05 9.34 13.39
C TYR A 470 -2.04 8.91 14.47
N ALA A 471 -3.11 9.68 14.62
CA ALA A 471 -4.04 9.55 15.75
C ALA A 471 -5.11 8.49 15.46
N PHE A 472 -4.67 7.24 15.27
CA PHE A 472 -5.50 6.12 14.83
C PHE A 472 -6.63 5.81 15.80
N LYS A 473 -6.32 5.77 17.12
CA LYS A 473 -7.34 5.52 18.14
C LYS A 473 -8.38 6.64 18.16
N SER A 474 -7.95 7.90 18.05
CA SER A 474 -8.89 9.03 17.98
C SER A 474 -9.79 8.94 16.74
N LEU A 475 -9.27 8.53 15.58
CA LEU A 475 -10.08 8.30 14.38
C LEU A 475 -11.12 7.19 14.62
N LEU A 476 -10.71 6.03 15.13
CA LEU A 476 -11.61 4.90 15.43
C LEU A 476 -12.67 5.28 16.47
N ASP A 477 -12.29 5.94 17.56
CA ASP A 477 -13.21 6.36 18.63
C ASP A 477 -14.26 7.36 18.13
N ASN A 478 -13.94 8.12 17.08
CA ASN A 478 -14.88 9.00 16.40
C ASN A 478 -15.61 8.31 15.23
N GLY A 479 -15.45 6.99 15.07
CA GLY A 479 -16.16 6.16 14.10
C GLY A 479 -15.67 6.30 12.65
N ALA A 480 -14.47 6.83 12.43
CA ALA A 480 -13.84 6.85 11.13
C ALA A 480 -13.40 5.44 10.70
N LEU A 481 -13.51 5.13 9.42
CA LEU A 481 -12.94 3.92 8.85
C LEU A 481 -11.47 4.17 8.51
N LEU A 482 -10.58 3.33 9.06
CA LEU A 482 -9.16 3.34 8.74
C LEU A 482 -8.88 2.41 7.57
N SER A 483 -8.04 2.85 6.63
CA SER A 483 -7.49 2.08 5.52
C SER A 483 -5.95 2.16 5.62
N PHE A 484 -5.27 1.01 5.69
CA PHE A 484 -3.82 0.99 5.79
C PHE A 484 -3.17 0.94 4.41
N GLY A 485 -2.18 1.81 4.21
CA GLY A 485 -1.27 1.79 3.06
C GLY A 485 0.16 1.96 3.52
N SER A 486 1.10 1.31 2.86
CA SER A 486 2.51 1.39 3.22
C SER A 486 3.21 2.64 2.69
N ASP A 487 2.72 3.19 1.57
CA ASP A 487 3.41 4.18 0.75
C ASP A 487 4.75 3.66 0.19
N TRP A 488 4.85 2.31 0.04
CA TRP A 488 6.07 1.66 -0.43
C TRP A 488 6.47 2.13 -1.85
N PRO A 489 7.77 2.45 -2.11
CA PRO A 489 8.91 2.36 -1.21
C PRO A 489 9.08 3.56 -0.27
N GLY A 490 8.32 4.64 -0.43
CA GLY A 490 8.37 5.85 0.38
C GLY A 490 9.78 6.42 0.54
N THR A 491 10.04 6.98 1.70
CA THR A 491 11.36 7.40 2.17
C THR A 491 11.65 6.73 3.51
N SER A 492 11.53 5.42 3.55
CA SER A 492 11.54 4.61 4.76
C SER A 492 12.89 3.98 5.04
N ALA A 493 13.20 3.81 6.34
CA ALA A 493 14.36 3.08 6.81
C ALA A 493 14.26 1.57 6.54
N ALA A 494 13.06 0.99 6.42
CA ALA A 494 12.87 -0.41 6.08
C ALA A 494 12.63 -0.59 4.59
N LEU A 495 13.43 -1.42 3.93
CA LEU A 495 13.35 -1.65 2.48
C LEU A 495 11.99 -2.24 2.05
N TYR A 496 11.43 -3.14 2.86
CA TYR A 496 10.18 -3.85 2.57
C TYR A 496 9.12 -3.55 3.62
N HIS A 497 8.92 -2.28 3.95
CA HIS A 497 8.00 -1.85 5.00
C HIS A 497 6.51 -2.08 4.68
N MET A 498 6.16 -2.50 3.45
CA MET A 498 4.83 -2.98 3.12
C MET A 498 4.50 -4.33 3.78
N HIS A 499 5.51 -5.06 4.32
CA HIS A 499 5.25 -6.29 5.05
C HIS A 499 4.37 -6.00 6.28
N PRO A 500 3.28 -6.76 6.51
CA PRO A 500 2.29 -6.49 7.57
C PRO A 500 2.88 -6.25 8.94
N LYS A 501 3.95 -6.98 9.30
CA LYS A 501 4.62 -6.82 10.60
C LYS A 501 5.05 -5.39 10.91
N TYR A 502 5.48 -4.62 9.90
CA TYR A 502 5.92 -3.23 10.13
C TYR A 502 4.75 -2.29 10.35
N LEU A 503 3.66 -2.42 9.57
CA LEU A 503 2.48 -1.58 9.72
C LEU A 503 1.76 -1.88 11.03
N ILE A 504 1.57 -3.17 11.34
CA ILE A 504 0.91 -3.62 12.56
C ILE A 504 1.73 -3.20 13.78
N TYR A 505 3.05 -3.47 13.79
CA TYR A 505 3.93 -3.07 14.89
C TYR A 505 3.88 -1.56 15.15
N ALA A 506 4.00 -0.75 14.09
CA ALA A 506 3.98 0.70 14.22
C ALA A 506 2.64 1.22 14.78
N ALA A 507 1.52 0.62 14.40
CA ALA A 507 0.20 1.00 14.88
C ALA A 507 -0.07 0.56 16.34
N VAL A 508 0.43 -0.62 16.73
CA VAL A 508 0.19 -1.26 18.03
C VAL A 508 1.22 -0.81 19.07
N ALA A 509 2.52 -0.88 18.74
CA ALA A 509 3.59 -0.53 19.67
C ALA A 509 3.92 0.97 19.70
N ARG A 510 3.75 1.66 18.56
CA ARG A 510 4.11 3.09 18.37
C ARG A 510 5.56 3.37 18.76
N LYS A 511 6.44 2.51 18.27
CA LYS A 511 7.89 2.54 18.53
C LYS A 511 8.67 2.56 17.22
N THR A 512 9.92 2.99 17.28
CA THR A 512 10.90 2.75 16.21
C THR A 512 11.17 1.25 16.07
N LEU A 513 11.79 0.83 14.97
CA LEU A 513 12.19 -0.58 14.78
C LEU A 513 13.20 -1.08 15.84
N THR A 514 13.81 -0.17 16.61
CA THR A 514 14.71 -0.48 17.71
C THR A 514 14.02 -0.47 19.08
N GLY A 515 12.69 -0.30 19.12
CA GLY A 515 11.87 -0.40 20.32
C GLY A 515 11.72 0.91 21.13
N GLU A 516 12.16 2.04 20.58
CA GLU A 516 12.10 3.36 21.26
C GLU A 516 10.89 4.18 20.77
N PRO A 517 10.32 5.08 21.61
CA PRO A 517 10.61 5.22 23.06
C PRO A 517 9.99 4.08 23.88
N GLU A 518 10.56 3.79 25.05
CA GLU A 518 9.94 2.90 26.03
C GLU A 518 8.51 3.37 26.31
N GLY A 519 7.53 2.46 26.24
CA GLY A 519 6.11 2.79 26.40
C GLY A 519 5.41 3.32 25.14
N GLY A 520 6.13 3.61 24.05
CA GLY A 520 5.57 4.08 22.78
C GLY A 520 5.34 5.60 22.71
N TRP A 521 5.37 6.13 21.50
CA TRP A 521 5.11 7.55 21.20
C TRP A 521 3.61 7.83 21.15
N PHE A 522 3.09 8.70 22.00
CA PHE A 522 1.65 8.94 22.21
C PHE A 522 0.87 7.62 22.33
N PRO A 523 1.12 6.81 23.39
CA PRO A 523 0.60 5.46 23.52
C PRO A 523 -0.95 5.38 23.59
N GLU A 524 -1.61 6.50 23.91
CA GLU A 524 -3.06 6.63 23.88
C GLU A 524 -3.65 6.51 22.46
N GLN A 525 -2.81 6.57 21.42
CA GLN A 525 -3.21 6.40 20.03
C GLN A 525 -2.95 4.98 19.49
N ARG A 526 -2.58 4.04 20.35
CA ARG A 526 -2.46 2.61 20.01
C ARG A 526 -3.80 2.03 19.60
N ILE A 527 -3.77 1.13 18.67
CA ILE A 527 -4.91 0.30 18.28
C ILE A 527 -4.57 -1.18 18.49
N SER A 528 -5.56 -2.06 18.48
CA SER A 528 -5.32 -3.49 18.61
C SER A 528 -4.78 -4.09 17.31
N VAL A 529 -4.23 -5.32 17.40
CA VAL A 529 -3.76 -6.07 16.23
C VAL A 529 -4.93 -6.40 15.31
N GLU A 530 -6.11 -6.74 15.87
CA GLU A 530 -7.32 -7.00 15.09
C GLU A 530 -7.81 -5.76 14.33
N GLU A 531 -7.80 -4.58 14.99
CA GLU A 531 -8.12 -3.30 14.33
C GLU A 531 -7.14 -3.02 13.19
N ALA A 532 -5.84 -3.32 13.36
CA ALA A 532 -4.81 -3.17 12.33
C ALA A 532 -4.99 -4.15 11.18
N ILE A 533 -5.29 -5.45 11.45
CA ILE A 533 -5.57 -6.45 10.42
C ILE A 533 -6.82 -6.03 9.62
N ARG A 534 -7.90 -5.62 10.29
CA ARG A 534 -9.11 -5.13 9.60
C ARG A 534 -8.82 -3.94 8.69
N ALA A 535 -7.98 -3.00 9.13
CA ALA A 535 -7.57 -1.84 8.32
C ALA A 535 -6.72 -2.24 7.10
N TYR A 536 -6.04 -3.37 7.17
CA TYR A 536 -5.16 -3.86 6.09
C TYR A 536 -5.81 -4.99 5.27
N THR A 537 -7.09 -5.33 5.51
CA THR A 537 -7.87 -6.35 4.80
C THR A 537 -9.24 -5.80 4.37
N ILE A 538 -10.30 -6.08 5.17
CA ILE A 538 -11.69 -5.76 4.84
C ILE A 538 -11.94 -4.26 4.59
N ASN A 539 -11.27 -3.38 5.35
CA ASN A 539 -11.46 -1.95 5.16
C ASN A 539 -10.87 -1.46 3.82
N ASN A 540 -9.76 -2.06 3.37
CA ASN A 540 -9.20 -1.78 2.04
C ASN A 540 -10.06 -2.38 0.92
N ALA A 541 -10.65 -3.56 1.13
CA ALA A 541 -11.64 -4.13 0.21
C ALA A 541 -12.87 -3.23 0.10
N TYR A 542 -13.43 -2.76 1.23
CA TYR A 542 -14.52 -1.78 1.25
C TYR A 542 -14.15 -0.49 0.50
N ALA A 543 -12.94 0.00 0.74
CA ALA A 543 -12.43 1.20 0.10
C ALA A 543 -12.23 1.05 -1.43
N ALA A 544 -12.19 -0.19 -1.93
CA ALA A 544 -12.17 -0.55 -3.35
C ALA A 544 -13.54 -1.02 -3.88
N PHE A 545 -14.61 -0.99 -3.06
CA PHE A 545 -15.95 -1.48 -3.40
C PHE A 545 -16.00 -2.98 -3.67
N GLU A 546 -15.25 -3.77 -2.91
CA GLU A 546 -15.08 -5.21 -3.11
C GLU A 546 -15.16 -6.03 -1.80
N ASP A 547 -15.68 -5.44 -0.74
CA ASP A 547 -15.86 -6.10 0.57
C ASP A 547 -16.91 -7.23 0.54
N ASP A 548 -17.74 -7.26 -0.47
CA ASP A 548 -18.68 -8.36 -0.76
C ASP A 548 -18.00 -9.60 -1.36
N ILE A 549 -16.80 -9.44 -1.96
CA ILE A 549 -16.10 -10.53 -2.64
C ILE A 549 -14.74 -10.89 -2.04
N ARG A 550 -14.17 -10.05 -1.16
CA ARG A 550 -12.87 -10.28 -0.52
C ARG A 550 -12.69 -9.50 0.78
N GLY A 551 -11.54 -9.64 1.44
CA GLY A 551 -11.16 -8.91 2.66
C GLY A 551 -11.58 -9.58 3.97
N SER A 552 -12.36 -10.67 3.89
CA SER A 552 -12.65 -11.59 4.99
C SER A 552 -12.69 -13.03 4.47
N LEU A 553 -12.58 -14.01 5.37
CA LEU A 553 -12.56 -15.44 5.02
C LEU A 553 -13.97 -16.06 5.20
N GLU A 554 -14.93 -15.52 4.46
CA GLU A 554 -16.31 -15.99 4.43
C GLU A 554 -16.56 -16.94 3.25
N VAL A 555 -17.45 -17.91 3.45
CA VAL A 555 -17.90 -18.80 2.36
C VAL A 555 -18.50 -17.98 1.23
N GLY A 556 -18.03 -18.22 0.02
CA GLY A 556 -18.45 -17.52 -1.20
C GLY A 556 -17.51 -16.39 -1.62
N LYS A 557 -16.61 -15.92 -0.76
CA LYS A 557 -15.59 -14.93 -1.11
C LYS A 557 -14.37 -15.57 -1.78
N LEU A 558 -13.59 -14.73 -2.42
CA LEU A 558 -12.34 -15.14 -3.07
C LEU A 558 -11.34 -15.64 -2.03
N ALA A 559 -10.63 -16.70 -2.38
CA ALA A 559 -9.58 -17.26 -1.56
C ALA A 559 -8.27 -16.47 -1.75
N ASP A 560 -8.26 -15.25 -1.20
CA ASP A 560 -7.10 -14.39 -1.04
C ASP A 560 -6.68 -14.47 0.44
N ILE A 561 -5.52 -15.09 0.75
CA ILE A 561 -5.16 -15.53 2.10
C ILE A 561 -3.69 -15.27 2.37
N THR A 562 -3.37 -14.81 3.59
CA THR A 562 -2.01 -14.71 4.11
C THR A 562 -1.85 -15.59 5.34
N ILE A 563 -0.80 -16.41 5.37
CA ILE A 563 -0.50 -17.32 6.48
C ILE A 563 0.83 -16.93 7.10
N PHE A 564 0.84 -16.79 8.42
CA PHE A 564 2.00 -16.42 9.23
C PHE A 564 2.43 -17.60 10.11
N ASP A 565 3.71 -17.66 10.43
CA ASP A 565 4.29 -18.66 11.32
C ASP A 565 3.83 -18.56 12.77
N ARG A 566 3.28 -17.40 13.20
CA ARG A 566 2.82 -17.11 14.56
C ARG A 566 1.59 -16.24 14.59
N ASN A 567 0.75 -16.43 15.61
CA ASN A 567 -0.45 -15.62 15.81
C ASN A 567 -0.10 -14.19 16.27
N LEU A 568 -0.24 -13.25 15.37
CA LEU A 568 0.02 -11.82 15.60
C LEU A 568 -0.82 -11.22 16.75
N ILE A 569 -2.00 -11.80 17.05
CA ILE A 569 -2.92 -11.30 18.08
C ILE A 569 -2.46 -11.73 19.47
N GLU A 570 -1.80 -12.89 19.58
CA GLU A 570 -1.48 -13.51 20.85
C GLU A 570 -0.04 -13.28 21.30
N ILE A 571 0.87 -12.96 20.37
CA ILE A 571 2.27 -12.71 20.71
C ILE A 571 2.49 -11.32 21.32
N PRO A 572 3.52 -11.14 22.15
CA PRO A 572 3.94 -9.82 22.63
C PRO A 572 4.27 -8.86 21.48
N GLU A 573 4.01 -7.55 21.67
CA GLU A 573 4.26 -6.54 20.62
C GLU A 573 5.71 -6.55 20.09
N GLU A 574 6.69 -6.88 20.94
CA GLU A 574 8.11 -6.93 20.58
C GLU A 574 8.44 -8.10 19.61
N GLU A 575 7.60 -9.13 19.56
CA GLU A 575 7.79 -10.30 18.69
C GLU A 575 7.16 -10.12 17.31
N ILE A 576 6.29 -9.11 17.12
CA ILE A 576 5.61 -8.85 15.85
C ILE A 576 6.61 -8.66 14.69
N LEU A 577 7.74 -7.97 14.94
CA LEU A 577 8.78 -7.75 13.92
C LEU A 577 9.50 -9.03 13.47
N GLN A 578 9.36 -10.13 14.22
CA GLN A 578 10.01 -11.41 13.93
C GLN A 578 9.08 -12.39 13.19
N VAL A 579 7.81 -12.03 13.02
CA VAL A 579 6.82 -12.86 12.32
C VAL A 579 7.17 -12.95 10.84
N GLU A 580 7.02 -14.15 10.27
CA GLU A 580 7.29 -14.43 8.87
C GLU A 580 6.03 -14.95 8.17
N VAL A 581 5.89 -14.60 6.90
CA VAL A 581 4.86 -15.17 6.03
C VAL A 581 5.31 -16.55 5.57
N THR A 582 4.44 -17.54 5.69
CA THR A 582 4.70 -18.91 5.24
C THR A 582 4.00 -19.23 3.93
N TYR A 583 2.79 -18.69 3.72
CA TYR A 583 2.07 -18.83 2.47
C TYR A 583 1.36 -17.52 2.08
N THR A 584 1.30 -17.29 0.78
CA THR A 584 0.42 -16.29 0.17
C THR A 584 -0.40 -16.97 -0.90
N ILE A 585 -1.72 -16.88 -0.79
CA ILE A 585 -2.68 -17.46 -1.72
C ILE A 585 -3.47 -16.32 -2.35
N VAL A 586 -3.53 -16.28 -3.67
CA VAL A 586 -4.29 -15.29 -4.43
C VAL A 586 -5.18 -16.03 -5.43
N ASP A 587 -6.47 -15.74 -5.41
CA ASP A 587 -7.43 -16.39 -6.31
C ASP A 587 -7.41 -17.92 -6.18
N GLY A 588 -7.24 -18.43 -4.96
CA GLY A 588 -7.14 -19.86 -4.64
C GLY A 588 -5.83 -20.52 -5.05
N LYS A 589 -4.85 -19.76 -5.59
CA LYS A 589 -3.55 -20.27 -6.03
C LYS A 589 -2.45 -19.86 -5.05
N ILE A 590 -1.61 -20.81 -4.68
CA ILE A 590 -0.42 -20.53 -3.88
C ILE A 590 0.59 -19.80 -4.77
N VAL A 591 0.84 -18.51 -4.47
CA VAL A 591 1.79 -17.66 -5.20
C VAL A 591 3.13 -17.54 -4.46
N PHE A 592 3.14 -17.90 -3.17
CA PHE A 592 4.32 -18.01 -2.33
C PHE A 592 4.15 -19.13 -1.29
N GLU A 593 5.20 -19.91 -1.10
CA GLU A 593 5.39 -20.94 -0.07
C GLU A 593 6.84 -20.88 0.39
N LYS A 594 7.08 -20.71 1.73
CA LYS A 594 8.40 -20.56 2.33
C LYS A 594 9.11 -21.89 2.53
#